data_524238786c393b0c0e5f6486d2bf6e4e
#
_entry.id   524238786c393b0c0e5f6486d2bf6e4e
#
_cell.length_a   1.000
_cell.length_b   1.000
_cell.length_c   1.000
_cell.angle_alpha   90.00
_cell.angle_beta   90.00
_cell.angle_gamma   90.00
#
_symmetry.space_group_name_H-M   'P 1'
#
loop_
_entity.id
_entity.type
_entity.pdbx_description
1 polymer ?
#
loop_
_entity_poly.entity_id
_entity_poly.type
_entity_poly.pdbx_seq_one_letter_code
_entity_poly.pdbx_strand_id
1 'polypeptide(L)'
;MGKVNSITKLEIAIFVFLTMMISGASSIASNDFIRIIVVGLLALYSFINHKNLYNNILFYLLSGWILINLISSLYFGKNIDFFPFIGKIVLIYLAYLYLSCCKDNFWDKYEQFLYKLALISTIFYILSLFFPSMFNSLTSVFRPFTADIFYQKESQKYYFYAFFFTYMGNGNFRNSGFMWEPGAYAMILNILIAYNICRHGFQLNRHIKVYTIILLTTFSTAGYLAFFIILLLFLLKGQNIYIKALILICTAFSIGWLMNADFLLPKIEEFISSAQKGIVHHQGYRKLYEANRILSFKLLTDKFLMFPIGWGCVQDTTSYMALKHIVTVNGLGNTLVTWGIFAFSFFMYSIGNFFYQYRQSIIIVTLSLLVVCISFFSNPIENNILLYLLILSPYIVEFN
;
A
#
# COMPACT_ATOMS: atom_id res chain seq x y z
N MET A 1 -23.27 -13.08 -14.12
CA MET A 1 -22.01 -12.34 -14.35
C MET A 1 -22.28 -11.28 -15.41
N GLY A 2 -22.46 -10.01 -15.01
CA GLY A 2 -22.56 -8.90 -15.95
C GLY A 2 -21.27 -8.81 -16.76
N LYS A 3 -21.36 -8.62 -18.09
CA LYS A 3 -20.18 -8.35 -18.91
C LYS A 3 -19.53 -7.07 -18.39
N VAL A 4 -18.32 -7.16 -17.86
CA VAL A 4 -17.52 -5.97 -17.56
C VAL A 4 -17.24 -5.30 -18.91
N ASN A 5 -17.67 -4.04 -19.05
CA ASN A 5 -17.42 -3.26 -20.25
C ASN A 5 -15.91 -3.21 -20.52
N SER A 6 -15.52 -3.25 -21.80
CA SER A 6 -14.11 -3.18 -22.18
C SER A 6 -13.45 -1.91 -21.62
N ILE A 7 -12.22 -2.06 -21.09
CA ILE A 7 -11.45 -0.94 -20.58
C ILE A 7 -11.12 0.02 -21.73
N THR A 8 -11.46 1.29 -21.59
CA THR A 8 -11.16 2.32 -22.59
C THR A 8 -9.69 2.71 -22.57
N LYS A 9 -9.17 3.32 -23.66
CA LYS A 9 -7.79 3.81 -23.75
C LYS A 9 -7.47 4.83 -22.64
N LEU A 10 -8.43 5.67 -22.28
CA LEU A 10 -8.26 6.64 -21.19
C LEU A 10 -8.16 5.94 -19.84
N GLU A 11 -9.02 4.96 -19.56
CA GLU A 11 -8.95 4.18 -18.31
C GLU A 11 -7.62 3.44 -18.19
N ILE A 12 -7.08 2.92 -19.29
CA ILE A 12 -5.73 2.32 -19.30
C ILE A 12 -4.68 3.35 -18.89
N ALA A 13 -4.69 4.55 -19.48
CA ALA A 13 -3.74 5.60 -19.12
C ALA A 13 -3.85 6.02 -17.64
N ILE A 14 -5.09 6.15 -17.13
CA ILE A 14 -5.39 6.40 -15.72
C ILE A 14 -4.82 5.28 -14.85
N PHE A 15 -5.09 4.02 -15.16
CA PHE A 15 -4.63 2.87 -14.37
C PHE A 15 -3.11 2.71 -14.41
N VAL A 16 -2.46 3.01 -15.53
CA VAL A 16 -0.99 3.03 -15.63
C VAL A 16 -0.41 4.04 -14.65
N PHE A 17 -0.85 5.31 -14.71
CA PHE A 17 -0.31 6.35 -13.83
C PHE A 17 -0.65 6.10 -12.36
N LEU A 18 -1.87 5.66 -12.09
CA LEU A 18 -2.31 5.26 -10.75
C LEU A 18 -1.43 4.15 -10.18
N THR A 19 -1.13 3.13 -10.97
CA THR A 19 -0.25 2.03 -10.54
C THR A 19 1.17 2.51 -10.29
N MET A 20 1.70 3.43 -11.12
CA MET A 20 2.99 4.07 -10.88
C MET A 20 3.02 4.84 -9.56
N MET A 21 1.92 5.52 -9.18
CA MET A 21 1.80 6.20 -7.89
C MET A 21 1.74 5.20 -6.73
N ILE A 22 0.93 4.15 -6.86
CA ILE A 22 0.81 3.10 -5.83
C ILE A 22 2.14 2.36 -5.67
N SER A 23 2.87 2.14 -6.76
CA SER A 23 4.15 1.43 -6.74
C SER A 23 5.18 2.07 -5.82
N GLY A 24 5.15 3.39 -5.66
CA GLY A 24 6.14 4.14 -4.87
C GLY A 24 7.57 4.14 -5.45
N ALA A 25 7.82 3.38 -6.53
CA ALA A 25 9.15 3.23 -7.13
C ALA A 25 9.41 4.15 -8.35
N SER A 26 8.37 4.79 -8.87
CA SER A 26 8.45 5.63 -10.08
C SER A 26 8.94 7.03 -9.77
N SER A 27 10.02 7.49 -10.42
CA SER A 27 10.47 8.90 -10.36
C SER A 27 9.44 9.86 -10.98
N ILE A 28 8.74 9.40 -12.03
CA ILE A 28 7.70 10.20 -12.71
C ILE A 28 6.53 10.45 -11.77
N ALA A 29 5.99 9.37 -11.17
CA ALA A 29 4.82 9.48 -10.29
C ALA A 29 5.13 10.04 -8.90
N SER A 30 6.38 10.09 -8.48
CA SER A 30 6.82 10.75 -7.24
C SER A 30 7.03 12.26 -7.41
N ASN A 31 7.10 12.76 -8.65
CA ASN A 31 7.30 14.17 -8.94
C ASN A 31 6.00 14.97 -8.74
N ASP A 32 5.99 15.90 -7.79
CA ASP A 32 4.81 16.68 -7.44
C ASP A 32 4.33 17.60 -8.58
N PHE A 33 5.24 18.09 -9.41
CA PHE A 33 4.87 18.89 -10.58
C PHE A 33 4.07 18.07 -11.60
N ILE A 34 4.49 16.81 -11.85
CA ILE A 34 3.77 15.90 -12.74
C ILE A 34 2.40 15.57 -12.14
N ARG A 35 2.30 15.35 -10.82
CA ARG A 35 1.02 15.12 -10.14
C ARG A 35 0.06 16.29 -10.32
N ILE A 36 0.54 17.54 -10.21
CA ILE A 36 -0.27 18.74 -10.43
C ILE A 36 -0.77 18.81 -11.87
N ILE A 37 0.08 18.51 -12.85
CA ILE A 37 -0.33 18.44 -14.27
C ILE A 37 -1.43 17.40 -14.46
N VAL A 38 -1.27 16.20 -13.90
CA VAL A 38 -2.28 15.14 -14.00
C VAL A 38 -3.60 15.55 -13.33
N VAL A 39 -3.56 16.22 -12.19
CA VAL A 39 -4.76 16.82 -11.56
C VAL A 39 -5.45 17.77 -12.53
N GLY A 40 -4.69 18.68 -13.14
CA GLY A 40 -5.25 19.65 -14.11
C GLY A 40 -5.91 18.97 -15.31
N LEU A 41 -5.25 17.97 -15.88
CA LEU A 41 -5.77 17.21 -17.03
C LEU A 41 -7.04 16.42 -16.67
N LEU A 42 -7.07 15.75 -15.51
CA LEU A 42 -8.24 14.99 -15.07
C LEU A 42 -9.40 15.90 -14.66
N ALA A 43 -9.12 17.05 -14.04
CA ALA A 43 -10.13 18.03 -13.72
C ALA A 43 -10.75 18.64 -14.99
N LEU A 44 -9.93 18.98 -15.99
CA LEU A 44 -10.39 19.46 -17.29
C LEU A 44 -11.25 18.38 -18.00
N TYR A 45 -10.79 17.14 -18.02
CA TYR A 45 -11.56 16.03 -18.57
C TYR A 45 -12.89 15.85 -17.86
N SER A 46 -12.92 15.93 -16.53
CA SER A 46 -14.14 15.83 -15.72
C SER A 46 -15.10 16.97 -16.02
N PHE A 47 -14.58 18.20 -16.16
CA PHE A 47 -15.35 19.39 -16.52
C PHE A 47 -16.00 19.25 -17.91
N ILE A 48 -15.23 18.88 -18.93
CA ILE A 48 -15.73 18.70 -20.30
C ILE A 48 -16.80 17.61 -20.38
N ASN A 49 -16.67 16.54 -19.58
CA ASN A 49 -17.60 15.41 -19.58
C ASN A 49 -18.70 15.55 -18.52
N HIS A 50 -18.93 16.74 -17.97
CA HIS A 50 -19.93 17.03 -16.95
C HIS A 50 -19.90 16.08 -15.74
N LYS A 51 -18.70 15.60 -15.37
CA LYS A 51 -18.50 14.81 -14.16
C LYS A 51 -18.34 15.71 -12.96
N ASN A 52 -18.72 15.25 -11.79
CA ASN A 52 -18.62 16.01 -10.56
C ASN A 52 -17.16 16.27 -10.21
N LEU A 53 -16.78 17.55 -10.09
CA LEU A 53 -15.44 17.97 -9.65
C LEU A 53 -15.28 17.96 -8.14
N TYR A 54 -16.36 17.83 -7.39
CA TYR A 54 -16.34 17.74 -5.93
C TYR A 54 -17.53 16.90 -5.43
N ASN A 55 -17.38 16.40 -4.20
CA ASN A 55 -18.44 15.74 -3.44
C ASN A 55 -18.28 16.14 -1.96
N ASN A 56 -19.35 16.00 -1.18
CA ASN A 56 -19.34 16.31 0.25
C ASN A 56 -18.24 15.57 1.01
N ILE A 57 -17.98 14.32 0.67
CA ILE A 57 -16.93 13.53 1.32
C ILE A 57 -15.53 14.10 1.07
N LEU A 58 -15.26 14.56 -0.16
CA LEU A 58 -14.00 15.23 -0.50
C LEU A 58 -13.86 16.52 0.32
N PHE A 59 -14.94 17.32 0.40
CA PHE A 59 -14.94 18.54 1.21
C PHE A 59 -14.65 18.24 2.69
N TYR A 60 -15.28 17.21 3.27
CA TYR A 60 -15.02 16.84 4.66
C TYR A 60 -13.59 16.35 4.90
N LEU A 61 -13.02 15.59 3.98
CA LEU A 61 -11.62 15.14 4.10
C LEU A 61 -10.64 16.31 3.98
N LEU A 62 -10.83 17.20 3.02
CA LEU A 62 -9.95 18.36 2.84
C LEU A 62 -10.07 19.36 3.99
N SER A 63 -11.31 19.68 4.42
CA SER A 63 -11.52 20.56 5.56
C SER A 63 -11.01 19.96 6.86
N GLY A 64 -11.19 18.65 7.07
CA GLY A 64 -10.62 17.93 8.20
C GLY A 64 -9.09 17.98 8.21
N TRP A 65 -8.45 17.82 7.06
CA TRP A 65 -7.00 17.95 6.92
C TRP A 65 -6.51 19.36 7.27
N ILE A 66 -7.17 20.38 6.75
CA ILE A 66 -6.85 21.78 7.06
C ILE A 66 -7.03 22.05 8.55
N LEU A 67 -8.14 21.61 9.14
CA LEU A 67 -8.46 21.80 10.55
C LEU A 67 -7.44 21.14 11.48
N ILE A 68 -7.05 19.88 11.22
CA ILE A 68 -6.02 19.18 11.99
C ILE A 68 -4.71 19.96 11.99
N ASN A 69 -4.27 20.44 10.82
CA ASN A 69 -3.02 21.18 10.71
C ASN A 69 -3.10 22.55 11.44
N LEU A 70 -4.22 23.25 11.36
CA LEU A 70 -4.43 24.52 12.09
C LEU A 70 -4.41 24.30 13.60
N ILE A 71 -5.18 23.32 14.11
CA ILE A 71 -5.23 23.00 15.55
C ILE A 71 -3.85 22.59 16.06
N SER A 72 -3.15 21.71 15.31
CA SER A 72 -1.81 21.25 15.67
C SER A 72 -0.81 22.41 15.68
N SER A 73 -0.83 23.27 14.66
CA SER A 73 0.03 24.47 14.58
C SER A 73 -0.20 25.43 15.75
N LEU A 74 -1.46 25.69 16.09
CA LEU A 74 -1.82 26.54 17.24
C LEU A 74 -1.39 25.92 18.57
N TYR A 75 -1.62 24.61 18.77
CA TYR A 75 -1.29 23.92 20.00
C TYR A 75 0.22 23.88 20.27
N PHE A 76 1.02 23.56 19.24
CA PHE A 76 2.47 23.47 19.38
C PHE A 76 3.20 24.80 19.16
N GLY A 77 2.53 25.86 18.69
CA GLY A 77 3.17 27.12 18.33
C GLY A 77 4.20 26.96 17.20
N LYS A 78 3.98 26.02 16.27
CA LYS A 78 4.92 25.67 15.20
C LYS A 78 4.30 25.87 13.83
N ASN A 79 5.16 26.15 12.83
CA ASN A 79 4.73 26.31 11.47
C ASN A 79 4.31 24.97 10.83
N ILE A 80 3.34 25.05 9.93
CA ILE A 80 2.96 23.95 9.05
C ILE A 80 4.02 23.83 7.96
N ASP A 81 4.51 22.62 7.71
CA ASP A 81 5.36 22.35 6.56
C ASP A 81 4.50 22.36 5.29
N PHE A 82 4.72 23.39 4.47
CA PHE A 82 3.88 23.72 3.33
C PHE A 82 3.87 22.62 2.26
N PHE A 83 5.04 22.04 1.92
CA PHE A 83 5.11 21.06 0.84
C PHE A 83 4.37 19.75 1.17
N PRO A 84 4.59 19.09 2.32
CA PRO A 84 3.80 17.93 2.71
C PRO A 84 2.32 18.24 2.87
N PHE A 85 1.97 19.45 3.36
CA PHE A 85 0.58 19.86 3.53
C PHE A 85 -0.16 19.93 2.18
N ILE A 86 0.39 20.64 1.19
CA ILE A 86 -0.19 20.74 -0.17
C ILE A 86 -0.11 19.39 -0.89
N GLY A 87 0.99 18.67 -0.77
CA GLY A 87 1.15 17.33 -1.35
C GLY A 87 0.03 16.37 -0.94
N LYS A 88 -0.42 16.46 0.32
CA LYS A 88 -1.54 15.65 0.82
C LYS A 88 -2.88 16.06 0.19
N ILE A 89 -3.14 17.36 0.05
CA ILE A 89 -4.34 17.89 -0.64
C ILE A 89 -4.38 17.38 -2.09
N VAL A 90 -3.27 17.52 -2.81
CA VAL A 90 -3.13 17.03 -4.20
C VAL A 90 -3.40 15.53 -4.27
N LEU A 91 -2.85 14.75 -3.34
CA LEU A 91 -3.00 13.29 -3.31
C LEU A 91 -4.46 12.86 -3.07
N ILE A 92 -5.15 13.49 -2.13
CA ILE A 92 -6.58 13.23 -1.84
C ILE A 92 -7.45 13.60 -3.05
N TYR A 93 -7.21 14.80 -3.62
CA TYR A 93 -7.97 15.27 -4.77
C TYR A 93 -7.73 14.41 -6.01
N LEU A 94 -6.51 13.94 -6.21
CA LEU A 94 -6.17 13.05 -7.31
C LEU A 94 -6.87 11.68 -7.17
N ALA A 95 -6.91 11.12 -5.95
CA ALA A 95 -7.68 9.89 -5.68
C ALA A 95 -9.17 10.06 -6.00
N TYR A 96 -9.75 11.21 -5.62
CA TYR A 96 -11.12 11.56 -5.97
C TYR A 96 -11.35 11.61 -7.48
N LEU A 97 -10.48 12.32 -8.22
CA LEU A 97 -10.61 12.44 -9.68
C LEU A 97 -10.50 11.10 -10.39
N TYR A 98 -9.61 10.20 -9.96
CA TYR A 98 -9.53 8.85 -10.53
C TYR A 98 -10.82 8.08 -10.37
N LEU A 99 -11.39 8.08 -9.15
CA LEU A 99 -12.66 7.40 -8.90
C LEU A 99 -13.82 8.04 -9.67
N SER A 100 -13.87 9.37 -9.75
CA SER A 100 -14.90 10.10 -10.47
C SER A 100 -14.83 9.90 -11.99
N CYS A 101 -13.62 9.84 -12.57
CA CYS A 101 -13.41 9.59 -13.99
C CYS A 101 -13.82 8.18 -14.41
N CYS A 102 -13.56 7.17 -13.57
CA CYS A 102 -13.78 5.76 -13.86
C CYS A 102 -14.87 5.15 -12.94
N LYS A 103 -15.92 5.90 -12.63
CA LYS A 103 -16.93 5.61 -11.60
C LYS A 103 -17.54 4.21 -11.73
N ASP A 104 -17.90 3.80 -12.96
CA ASP A 104 -18.59 2.56 -13.22
C ASP A 104 -17.65 1.37 -13.15
N ASN A 105 -17.87 0.49 -12.18
CA ASN A 105 -17.08 -0.73 -12.01
C ASN A 105 -15.56 -0.48 -11.92
N PHE A 106 -15.15 0.65 -11.29
CA PHE A 106 -13.73 1.04 -11.17
C PHE A 106 -12.86 -0.11 -10.67
N TRP A 107 -13.25 -0.73 -9.54
CA TRP A 107 -12.44 -1.78 -8.93
C TRP A 107 -12.39 -3.07 -9.75
N ASP A 108 -13.48 -3.45 -10.41
CA ASP A 108 -13.48 -4.63 -11.31
C ASP A 108 -12.53 -4.43 -12.50
N LYS A 109 -12.55 -3.24 -13.11
CA LYS A 109 -11.66 -2.90 -14.21
C LYS A 109 -10.21 -2.76 -13.77
N TYR A 110 -9.98 -2.10 -12.63
CA TYR A 110 -8.64 -1.90 -12.10
C TYR A 110 -8.04 -3.23 -11.64
N GLU A 111 -8.82 -4.10 -10.99
CA GLU A 111 -8.40 -5.45 -10.61
C GLU A 111 -7.99 -6.28 -11.83
N GLN A 112 -8.78 -6.27 -12.91
CA GLN A 112 -8.42 -6.94 -14.16
C GLN A 112 -7.13 -6.41 -14.77
N PHE A 113 -6.91 -5.09 -14.70
CA PHE A 113 -5.66 -4.47 -15.13
C PHE A 113 -4.48 -4.96 -14.28
N LEU A 114 -4.62 -4.92 -12.95
CA LEU A 114 -3.59 -5.40 -12.02
C LEU A 114 -3.32 -6.90 -12.16
N TYR A 115 -4.35 -7.70 -12.45
CA TYR A 115 -4.18 -9.13 -12.72
C TYR A 115 -3.26 -9.40 -13.92
N LYS A 116 -3.48 -8.70 -15.03
CA LYS A 116 -2.62 -8.80 -16.22
C LYS A 116 -1.20 -8.32 -15.91
N LEU A 117 -1.08 -7.21 -15.19
CA LEU A 117 0.20 -6.66 -14.79
C LEU A 117 0.98 -7.62 -13.86
N ALA A 118 0.29 -8.28 -12.93
CA ALA A 118 0.90 -9.28 -12.04
C ALA A 118 1.42 -10.50 -12.80
N LEU A 119 0.71 -10.95 -13.85
CA LEU A 119 1.19 -12.03 -14.72
C LEU A 119 2.46 -11.62 -15.49
N ILE A 120 2.44 -10.43 -16.11
CA ILE A 120 3.62 -9.90 -16.82
C ILE A 120 4.80 -9.76 -15.86
N SER A 121 4.57 -9.14 -14.70
CA SER A 121 5.58 -8.98 -13.65
C SER A 121 6.20 -10.30 -13.22
N THR A 122 5.39 -11.35 -13.09
CA THR A 122 5.87 -12.69 -12.70
C THR A 122 6.78 -13.31 -13.78
N ILE A 123 6.47 -13.09 -15.06
CA ILE A 123 7.34 -13.53 -16.16
C ILE A 123 8.71 -12.86 -16.05
N PHE A 124 8.74 -11.53 -15.86
CA PHE A 124 9.99 -10.79 -15.70
C PHE A 124 10.75 -11.17 -14.42
N TYR A 125 10.05 -11.46 -13.34
CA TYR A 125 10.65 -12.01 -12.12
C TYR A 125 11.37 -13.33 -12.41
N ILE A 126 10.71 -14.29 -13.07
CA ILE A 126 11.31 -15.57 -13.44
C ILE A 126 12.52 -15.36 -14.33
N LEU A 127 12.40 -14.53 -15.38
CA LEU A 127 13.52 -14.21 -16.27
C LEU A 127 14.71 -13.58 -15.51
N SER A 128 14.44 -12.73 -14.52
CA SER A 128 15.50 -12.11 -13.72
C SER A 128 16.28 -13.10 -12.85
N LEU A 129 15.67 -14.22 -12.46
CA LEU A 129 16.35 -15.29 -11.73
C LEU A 129 17.29 -16.09 -12.64
N PHE A 130 16.91 -16.30 -13.91
CA PHE A 130 17.74 -17.04 -14.86
C PHE A 130 18.80 -16.20 -15.57
N PHE A 131 18.54 -14.90 -15.76
CA PHE A 131 19.40 -13.98 -16.53
C PHE A 131 19.79 -12.72 -15.72
N PRO A 132 20.38 -12.85 -14.52
CA PRO A 132 20.65 -11.70 -13.65
C PRO A 132 21.62 -10.70 -14.27
N SER A 133 22.61 -11.14 -15.04
CA SER A 133 23.57 -10.26 -15.73
C SER A 133 22.90 -9.34 -16.74
N MET A 134 21.92 -9.85 -17.49
CA MET A 134 21.11 -9.05 -18.42
C MET A 134 20.32 -7.97 -17.66
N PHE A 135 19.67 -8.33 -16.53
CA PHE A 135 18.93 -7.36 -15.73
C PHE A 135 19.83 -6.32 -15.07
N ASN A 136 21.05 -6.68 -14.68
CA ASN A 136 22.03 -5.71 -14.18
C ASN A 136 22.41 -4.67 -15.24
N SER A 137 22.59 -5.07 -16.50
CA SER A 137 22.91 -4.12 -17.58
C SER A 137 21.74 -3.19 -17.92
N LEU A 138 20.48 -3.63 -17.71
CA LEU A 138 19.30 -2.79 -17.89
C LEU A 138 19.16 -1.68 -16.83
N THR A 139 19.90 -1.76 -15.73
CA THR A 139 19.84 -0.75 -14.65
C THR A 139 20.16 0.65 -15.16
N SER A 140 21.14 0.81 -16.05
CA SER A 140 21.51 2.12 -16.61
C SER A 140 20.38 2.73 -17.45
N VAL A 141 19.60 1.89 -18.15
CA VAL A 141 18.49 2.30 -19.02
C VAL A 141 17.28 2.74 -18.19
N PHE A 142 16.95 1.99 -17.14
CA PHE A 142 15.73 2.24 -16.33
C PHE A 142 15.96 3.15 -15.12
N ARG A 143 17.21 3.49 -14.80
CA ARG A 143 17.56 4.38 -13.69
C ARG A 143 16.83 5.73 -13.71
N PRO A 144 16.66 6.43 -14.85
CA PRO A 144 15.93 7.70 -14.87
C PRO A 144 14.45 7.59 -14.47
N PHE A 145 13.85 6.40 -14.61
CA PHE A 145 12.45 6.13 -14.27
C PHE A 145 12.25 5.67 -12.82
N THR A 146 13.35 5.44 -12.10
CA THR A 146 13.34 4.93 -10.72
C THR A 146 13.51 6.08 -9.74
N ALA A 147 12.74 6.08 -8.65
CA ALA A 147 12.82 7.13 -7.63
C ALA A 147 14.19 7.11 -6.91
N ASP A 148 14.81 8.28 -6.74
CA ASP A 148 16.16 8.44 -6.17
C ASP A 148 16.35 7.85 -4.78
N ILE A 149 15.29 7.78 -3.99
CA ILE A 149 15.31 7.24 -2.63
C ILE A 149 15.88 5.81 -2.57
N PHE A 150 15.81 5.07 -3.68
CA PHE A 150 16.28 3.69 -3.77
C PHE A 150 17.75 3.56 -4.16
N TYR A 151 18.42 4.64 -4.63
CA TYR A 151 19.84 4.60 -5.00
C TYR A 151 20.80 4.87 -3.86
N GLN A 152 20.30 5.27 -2.70
CA GLN A 152 21.12 5.71 -1.58
C GLN A 152 21.73 4.56 -0.76
N LYS A 153 21.34 3.31 -1.03
CA LYS A 153 21.89 2.12 -0.36
C LYS A 153 22.91 1.43 -1.27
N GLU A 154 24.14 1.26 -0.81
CA GLU A 154 25.20 0.53 -1.54
C GLU A 154 24.77 -0.89 -1.94
N SER A 155 23.91 -1.52 -1.13
CA SER A 155 23.32 -2.84 -1.40
C SER A 155 22.33 -2.86 -2.59
N GLN A 156 21.95 -1.70 -3.11
CA GLN A 156 20.95 -1.56 -4.18
C GLN A 156 21.56 -1.05 -5.50
N LYS A 157 22.83 -1.30 -5.75
CA LYS A 157 23.56 -0.86 -6.96
C LYS A 157 22.83 -1.19 -8.26
N TYR A 158 22.10 -2.30 -8.31
CA TYR A 158 21.38 -2.79 -9.49
C TYR A 158 19.86 -2.71 -9.32
N TYR A 159 19.36 -1.78 -8.52
CA TYR A 159 17.92 -1.55 -8.38
C TYR A 159 17.39 -0.70 -9.53
N PHE A 160 16.28 -1.14 -10.16
CA PHE A 160 15.52 -0.33 -11.11
C PHE A 160 14.03 -0.66 -11.11
N TYR A 161 13.25 0.32 -11.55
CA TYR A 161 11.82 0.22 -11.77
C TYR A 161 11.49 0.38 -13.26
N ALA A 162 10.82 -0.61 -13.83
CA ALA A 162 10.30 -0.61 -15.19
C ALA A 162 8.79 -0.84 -15.14
N PHE A 163 8.01 0.14 -14.85
CA PHE A 163 6.54 0.13 -14.70
C PHE A 163 5.88 -1.22 -14.30
N PHE A 164 6.11 -2.28 -15.05
CA PHE A 164 5.56 -3.63 -14.86
C PHE A 164 6.38 -4.52 -13.94
N PHE A 165 7.61 -4.12 -13.60
CA PHE A 165 8.53 -4.94 -12.81
C PHE A 165 9.57 -4.08 -12.07
N THR A 166 9.89 -4.50 -10.85
CA THR A 166 10.98 -3.92 -10.06
C THR A 166 12.07 -4.95 -9.86
N TYR A 167 13.26 -4.63 -10.28
CA TYR A 167 14.46 -5.46 -10.09
C TYR A 167 15.24 -4.98 -8.87
N MET A 168 15.59 -5.91 -7.98
CA MET A 168 16.27 -5.59 -6.71
C MET A 168 17.75 -6.00 -6.66
N GLY A 169 18.34 -6.34 -7.81
CA GLY A 169 19.73 -6.72 -7.91
C GLY A 169 20.02 -8.20 -7.64
N ASN A 170 21.29 -8.58 -7.82
CA ASN A 170 21.76 -9.96 -7.67
C ASN A 170 21.59 -10.44 -6.22
N GLY A 171 21.23 -11.71 -6.09
CA GLY A 171 21.07 -12.38 -4.80
C GLY A 171 19.72 -12.13 -4.10
N ASN A 172 18.87 -11.27 -4.65
CA ASN A 172 17.53 -11.11 -4.13
C ASN A 172 16.54 -11.96 -4.92
N PHE A 173 16.17 -13.10 -4.34
CA PHE A 173 15.21 -14.04 -4.93
C PHE A 173 13.74 -13.69 -4.61
N ARG A 174 13.48 -12.54 -3.97
CA ARG A 174 12.13 -12.12 -3.56
C ARG A 174 11.44 -11.35 -4.67
N ASN A 175 10.19 -11.69 -4.95
CA ASN A 175 9.40 -11.04 -5.97
C ASN A 175 8.81 -9.71 -5.47
N SER A 176 9.23 -8.60 -6.03
CA SER A 176 8.67 -7.26 -5.77
C SER A 176 7.55 -6.88 -6.74
N GLY A 177 7.34 -7.66 -7.80
CA GLY A 177 6.38 -7.34 -8.83
C GLY A 177 6.60 -5.94 -9.40
N PHE A 178 5.54 -5.16 -9.48
CA PHE A 178 5.56 -3.76 -9.90
C PHE A 178 5.65 -2.77 -8.70
N MET A 179 5.87 -3.25 -7.49
CA MET A 179 5.98 -2.44 -6.27
C MET A 179 7.44 -2.17 -5.90
N TRP A 180 7.69 -1.19 -5.04
CA TRP A 180 9.05 -0.82 -4.60
C TRP A 180 9.78 -1.93 -3.83
N GLU A 181 9.04 -2.84 -3.19
CA GLU A 181 9.59 -3.95 -2.41
C GLU A 181 8.62 -5.15 -2.34
N PRO A 182 9.12 -6.35 -1.98
CA PRO A 182 8.27 -7.54 -1.88
C PRO A 182 7.15 -7.44 -0.83
N GLY A 183 7.39 -6.71 0.28
CA GLY A 183 6.38 -6.48 1.31
C GLY A 183 5.19 -5.67 0.81
N ALA A 184 5.48 -4.62 0.05
CA ALA A 184 4.46 -3.79 -0.58
C ALA A 184 3.69 -4.55 -1.68
N TYR A 185 4.37 -5.43 -2.41
CA TYR A 185 3.70 -6.27 -3.40
C TYR A 185 2.75 -7.26 -2.73
N ALA A 186 3.20 -7.92 -1.66
CA ALA A 186 2.35 -8.80 -0.86
C ALA A 186 1.13 -8.07 -0.28
N MET A 187 1.26 -6.81 0.12
CA MET A 187 0.14 -5.96 0.56
C MET A 187 -0.93 -5.84 -0.53
N ILE A 188 -0.54 -5.44 -1.75
CA ILE A 188 -1.47 -5.29 -2.88
C ILE A 188 -2.16 -6.63 -3.19
N LEU A 189 -1.40 -7.72 -3.27
CA LEU A 189 -1.94 -9.05 -3.56
C LEU A 189 -2.97 -9.49 -2.51
N ASN A 190 -2.72 -9.27 -1.23
CA ASN A 190 -3.66 -9.60 -0.15
C ASN A 190 -4.95 -8.76 -0.24
N ILE A 191 -4.84 -7.46 -0.55
CA ILE A 191 -6.01 -6.60 -0.77
C ILE A 191 -6.82 -7.08 -1.97
N LEU A 192 -6.18 -7.45 -3.08
CA LEU A 192 -6.85 -7.98 -4.27
C LEU A 192 -7.52 -9.33 -4.01
N ILE A 193 -6.90 -10.22 -3.21
CA ILE A 193 -7.52 -11.48 -2.79
C ILE A 193 -8.76 -11.21 -1.92
N ALA A 194 -8.64 -10.33 -0.91
CA ALA A 194 -9.76 -9.95 -0.06
C ALA A 194 -10.91 -9.32 -0.87
N TYR A 195 -10.58 -8.43 -1.81
CA TYR A 195 -11.54 -7.86 -2.75
C TYR A 195 -12.27 -8.94 -3.57
N ASN A 196 -11.52 -9.88 -4.18
CA ASN A 196 -12.12 -10.97 -4.96
C ASN A 196 -13.03 -11.87 -4.13
N ILE A 197 -12.69 -12.14 -2.86
CA ILE A 197 -13.54 -12.89 -1.92
C ILE A 197 -14.84 -12.13 -1.66
N CYS A 198 -14.76 -10.84 -1.39
CA CYS A 198 -15.95 -10.03 -1.16
C CYS A 198 -16.82 -9.95 -2.41
N ARG A 199 -16.23 -9.77 -3.58
CA ARG A 199 -16.94 -9.64 -4.86
C ARG A 199 -17.56 -10.95 -5.38
N HIS A 200 -16.80 -12.04 -5.33
CA HIS A 200 -17.19 -13.31 -5.97
C HIS A 200 -17.51 -14.43 -4.97
N GLY A 201 -17.37 -14.18 -3.67
CA GLY A 201 -17.54 -15.20 -2.63
C GLY A 201 -16.33 -16.12 -2.48
N PHE A 202 -16.50 -17.18 -1.70
CA PHE A 202 -15.44 -18.14 -1.34
C PHE A 202 -15.17 -19.17 -2.44
N GLN A 203 -15.16 -18.75 -3.70
CA GLN A 203 -14.78 -19.59 -4.81
C GLN A 203 -13.32 -19.33 -5.15
N LEU A 204 -12.51 -20.41 -5.23
CA LEU A 204 -11.13 -20.34 -5.71
C LEU A 204 -11.12 -20.05 -7.22
N ASN A 205 -11.47 -18.83 -7.60
CA ASN A 205 -11.41 -18.38 -8.97
C ASN A 205 -9.96 -18.29 -9.48
N ARG A 206 -9.81 -18.08 -10.79
CA ARG A 206 -8.48 -18.00 -11.42
C ARG A 206 -7.62 -16.87 -10.84
N HIS A 207 -8.22 -15.73 -10.51
CA HIS A 207 -7.50 -14.56 -9.99
C HIS A 207 -6.93 -14.85 -8.58
N ILE A 208 -7.75 -15.39 -7.67
CA ILE A 208 -7.29 -15.78 -6.33
C ILE A 208 -6.13 -16.78 -6.41
N LYS A 209 -6.24 -17.82 -7.27
CA LYS A 209 -5.16 -18.81 -7.43
C LYS A 209 -3.86 -18.17 -7.88
N VAL A 210 -3.91 -17.32 -8.90
CA VAL A 210 -2.72 -16.63 -9.45
C VAL A 210 -2.11 -15.69 -8.40
N TYR A 211 -2.93 -14.86 -7.75
CA TYR A 211 -2.44 -13.96 -6.69
C TYR A 211 -1.80 -14.73 -5.53
N THR A 212 -2.40 -15.86 -5.13
CA THR A 212 -1.83 -16.71 -4.08
C THR A 212 -0.45 -17.26 -4.47
N ILE A 213 -0.31 -17.79 -5.70
CA ILE A 213 0.99 -18.30 -6.18
C ILE A 213 2.03 -17.19 -6.20
N ILE A 214 1.66 -16.01 -6.72
CA ILE A 214 2.57 -14.85 -6.78
C ILE A 214 2.93 -14.39 -5.37
N LEU A 215 1.97 -14.35 -4.44
CA LEU A 215 2.20 -13.95 -3.05
C LEU A 215 3.27 -14.84 -2.39
N LEU A 216 3.25 -16.14 -2.64
CA LEU A 216 4.25 -17.06 -2.10
C LEU A 216 5.66 -16.72 -2.56
N THR A 217 5.84 -16.18 -3.77
CA THR A 217 7.16 -15.76 -4.29
C THR A 217 7.69 -14.47 -3.67
N THR A 218 6.87 -13.73 -2.93
CA THR A 218 7.31 -12.47 -2.28
C THR A 218 8.18 -12.69 -1.06
N PHE A 219 8.11 -13.84 -0.42
CA PHE A 219 8.78 -14.15 0.86
C PHE A 219 8.61 -13.02 1.90
N SER A 220 7.37 -12.49 2.00
CA SER A 220 7.02 -11.43 2.92
C SER A 220 6.34 -11.99 4.18
N THR A 221 6.98 -11.87 5.34
CA THR A 221 6.42 -12.36 6.61
C THR A 221 5.09 -11.67 6.96
N ALA A 222 5.00 -10.37 6.78
CA ALA A 222 3.76 -9.62 7.00
C ALA A 222 2.69 -9.97 5.95
N GLY A 223 3.12 -10.20 4.68
CA GLY A 223 2.23 -10.68 3.62
C GLY A 223 1.64 -12.04 3.95
N TYR A 224 2.43 -12.96 4.49
CA TYR A 224 1.96 -14.29 4.89
C TYR A 224 1.03 -14.23 6.12
N LEU A 225 1.29 -13.34 7.07
CA LEU A 225 0.41 -13.13 8.22
C LEU A 225 -0.97 -12.63 7.77
N ALA A 226 -1.03 -11.64 6.87
CA ALA A 226 -2.28 -11.16 6.29
C ALA A 226 -2.98 -12.25 5.47
N PHE A 227 -2.23 -13.05 4.71
CA PHE A 227 -2.77 -14.18 3.96
C PHE A 227 -3.33 -15.28 4.87
N PHE A 228 -2.73 -15.51 6.03
CA PHE A 228 -3.26 -16.46 7.02
C PHE A 228 -4.67 -16.07 7.47
N ILE A 229 -4.96 -14.78 7.66
CA ILE A 229 -6.33 -14.32 7.95
C ILE A 229 -7.29 -14.63 6.80
N ILE A 230 -6.82 -14.52 5.55
CA ILE A 230 -7.61 -14.91 4.37
C ILE A 230 -7.90 -16.41 4.38
N LEU A 231 -6.91 -17.24 4.72
CA LEU A 231 -7.12 -18.69 4.85
C LEU A 231 -8.13 -19.02 5.96
N LEU A 232 -8.08 -18.34 7.09
CA LEU A 232 -9.10 -18.48 8.15
C LEU A 232 -10.50 -18.13 7.65
N LEU A 233 -10.65 -17.10 6.80
CA LEU A 233 -11.93 -16.79 6.14
C LEU A 233 -12.43 -17.98 5.30
N PHE A 234 -11.58 -18.60 4.51
CA PHE A 234 -11.95 -19.77 3.72
C PHE A 234 -12.32 -20.97 4.61
N LEU A 235 -11.63 -21.18 5.72
CA LEU A 235 -11.96 -22.25 6.67
C LEU A 235 -13.31 -22.04 7.34
N LEU A 236 -13.62 -20.80 7.72
CA LEU A 236 -14.87 -20.47 8.43
C LEU A 236 -16.09 -20.45 7.51
N LYS A 237 -15.96 -19.92 6.30
CA LYS A 237 -17.07 -19.65 5.39
C LYS A 237 -17.07 -20.48 4.11
N GLY A 238 -15.97 -21.14 3.76
CA GLY A 238 -15.91 -22.04 2.60
C GLY A 238 -16.87 -23.21 2.76
N GLN A 239 -17.52 -23.63 1.66
CA GLN A 239 -18.49 -24.73 1.69
C GLN A 239 -17.85 -26.09 1.43
N ASN A 240 -16.76 -26.15 0.68
CA ASN A 240 -16.13 -27.41 0.24
C ASN A 240 -15.18 -27.95 1.29
N ILE A 241 -15.51 -29.14 1.85
CA ILE A 241 -14.73 -29.81 2.88
C ILE A 241 -13.32 -30.20 2.40
N TYR A 242 -13.15 -30.56 1.12
CA TYR A 242 -11.85 -30.88 0.55
C TYR A 242 -10.92 -29.69 0.49
N ILE A 243 -11.47 -28.50 0.16
CA ILE A 243 -10.71 -27.24 0.18
C ILE A 243 -10.30 -26.90 1.61
N LYS A 244 -11.19 -27.07 2.59
CA LYS A 244 -10.86 -26.86 4.01
C LYS A 244 -9.75 -27.80 4.48
N ALA A 245 -9.85 -29.07 4.16
CA ALA A 245 -8.83 -30.06 4.50
C ALA A 245 -7.49 -29.73 3.84
N LEU A 246 -7.49 -29.36 2.55
CA LEU A 246 -6.29 -28.93 1.83
C LEU A 246 -5.66 -27.71 2.47
N ILE A 247 -6.45 -26.69 2.81
CA ILE A 247 -5.95 -25.48 3.49
C ILE A 247 -5.33 -25.84 4.83
N LEU A 248 -5.97 -26.69 5.64
CA LEU A 248 -5.42 -27.13 6.93
C LEU A 248 -4.09 -27.88 6.75
N ILE A 249 -4.01 -28.81 5.80
CA ILE A 249 -2.78 -29.53 5.49
C ILE A 249 -1.68 -28.57 5.01
N CYS A 250 -1.98 -27.72 4.04
CA CYS A 250 -1.02 -26.73 3.53
C CYS A 250 -0.58 -25.75 4.62
N THR A 251 -1.48 -25.34 5.51
CA THR A 251 -1.14 -24.44 6.62
C THR A 251 -0.24 -25.12 7.62
N ALA A 252 -0.55 -26.36 8.02
CA ALA A 252 0.29 -27.14 8.92
C ALA A 252 1.67 -27.41 8.33
N PHE A 253 1.73 -27.79 7.05
CA PHE A 253 3.00 -27.98 6.34
C PHE A 253 3.80 -26.67 6.22
N SER A 254 3.13 -25.56 5.91
CA SER A 254 3.78 -24.25 5.82
C SER A 254 4.32 -23.77 7.17
N ILE A 255 3.59 -23.99 8.27
CA ILE A 255 4.08 -23.68 9.61
C ILE A 255 5.30 -24.55 9.94
N GLY A 256 5.23 -25.85 9.69
CA GLY A 256 6.36 -26.77 9.91
C GLY A 256 7.58 -26.40 9.07
N TRP A 257 7.39 -26.03 7.80
CA TRP A 257 8.46 -25.57 6.93
C TRP A 257 9.02 -24.20 7.37
N LEU A 258 8.15 -23.26 7.74
CA LEU A 258 8.54 -21.94 8.25
C LEU A 258 9.33 -22.03 9.55
N MET A 259 8.96 -22.94 10.45
CA MET A 259 9.69 -23.13 11.71
C MET A 259 11.08 -23.74 11.50
N ASN A 260 11.27 -24.52 10.43
CA ASN A 260 12.56 -25.09 10.06
C ASN A 260 13.31 -24.26 9.00
N ALA A 261 12.75 -23.16 8.54
CA ALA A 261 13.39 -22.34 7.52
C ALA A 261 14.43 -21.41 8.14
N ASP A 262 15.68 -21.55 7.70
CA ASP A 262 16.85 -20.76 8.17
C ASP A 262 16.66 -19.24 8.05
N PHE A 263 15.65 -18.77 7.31
CA PHE A 263 15.38 -17.34 7.19
C PHE A 263 14.40 -16.78 8.23
N LEU A 264 13.52 -17.63 8.84
CA LEU A 264 12.50 -17.17 9.78
C LEU A 264 13.04 -17.04 11.20
N LEU A 265 13.78 -18.05 11.67
CA LEU A 265 14.40 -18.02 12.99
C LEU A 265 15.36 -16.83 13.14
N PRO A 266 16.32 -16.57 12.21
CA PRO A 266 17.15 -15.38 12.26
C PRO A 266 16.33 -14.07 12.24
N LYS A 267 15.22 -14.01 11.49
CA LYS A 267 14.33 -12.84 11.50
C LYS A 267 13.58 -12.65 12.81
N ILE A 268 13.14 -13.73 13.44
CA ILE A 268 12.51 -13.66 14.77
C ILE A 268 13.57 -13.26 15.81
N GLU A 269 14.75 -13.85 15.77
CA GLU A 269 15.86 -13.48 16.63
C GLU A 269 16.33 -12.04 16.38
N GLU A 270 16.43 -11.62 15.12
CA GLU A 270 16.69 -10.22 14.73
C GLU A 270 15.58 -9.31 15.24
N PHE A 271 14.30 -9.71 15.13
CA PHE A 271 13.17 -8.96 15.64
C PHE A 271 13.21 -8.82 17.16
N ILE A 272 13.55 -9.88 17.89
CA ILE A 272 13.69 -9.87 19.34
C ILE A 272 14.95 -9.09 19.76
N SER A 273 16.09 -9.32 19.11
CA SER A 273 17.35 -8.62 19.41
C SER A 273 17.32 -7.16 18.95
N SER A 274 16.62 -6.85 17.86
CA SER A 274 16.46 -5.47 17.40
C SER A 274 15.50 -4.69 18.29
N ALA A 275 14.60 -5.37 19.02
CA ALA A 275 13.84 -4.73 20.09
C ALA A 275 14.76 -4.18 21.19
N GLN A 276 15.93 -4.81 21.41
CA GLN A 276 16.95 -4.33 22.36
C GLN A 276 17.89 -3.28 21.74
N LYS A 277 18.24 -3.40 20.45
CA LYS A 277 19.12 -2.45 19.75
C LYS A 277 18.42 -1.18 19.27
N GLY A 278 17.10 -1.23 19.10
CA GLY A 278 16.19 -0.11 18.90
C GLY A 278 16.30 0.65 17.57
N ILE A 279 17.48 0.99 17.09
CA ILE A 279 17.70 1.90 15.97
C ILE A 279 18.70 1.29 15.00
N VAL A 280 18.34 1.23 13.71
CA VAL A 280 19.24 0.82 12.62
C VAL A 280 19.84 2.07 11.97
N HIS A 281 21.16 2.13 11.87
CA HIS A 281 21.86 3.23 11.22
C HIS A 281 21.84 3.05 9.70
N HIS A 282 21.23 3.99 8.96
CA HIS A 282 21.38 4.04 7.52
C HIS A 282 22.65 4.81 7.14
N GLN A 283 23.58 4.14 6.48
CA GLN A 283 24.70 4.79 5.81
C GLN A 283 24.17 5.43 4.51
N GLY A 284 23.91 6.71 4.54
CA GLY A 284 23.51 7.50 3.39
C GLY A 284 23.83 8.97 3.59
N TYR A 285 23.74 9.79 2.54
CA TYR A 285 24.04 11.24 2.56
C TYR A 285 23.22 12.05 3.59
N ARG A 286 22.11 11.48 4.09
CA ARG A 286 21.38 11.99 5.25
C ARG A 286 21.58 11.01 6.39
N LYS A 287 22.05 11.48 7.55
CA LYS A 287 22.13 10.71 8.81
C LYS A 287 20.73 10.42 9.34
N LEU A 288 19.93 9.65 8.59
CA LEU A 288 18.61 9.21 8.98
C LEU A 288 18.74 7.87 9.69
N TYR A 289 18.10 7.74 10.83
CA TYR A 289 18.02 6.51 11.59
C TYR A 289 16.67 5.86 11.32
N GLU A 290 16.63 4.61 10.93
CA GLU A 290 15.38 3.85 10.78
C GLU A 290 15.13 3.11 12.10
N ALA A 291 13.99 3.38 12.72
CA ALA A 291 13.53 2.62 13.86
C ALA A 291 13.03 1.25 13.39
N ASN A 292 13.38 0.18 14.12
CA ASN A 292 12.73 -1.11 13.88
C ASN A 292 11.21 -1.02 14.16
N ARG A 293 10.44 -2.03 13.75
CA ARG A 293 8.98 -2.01 13.82
C ARG A 293 8.44 -1.85 15.25
N ILE A 294 9.09 -2.45 16.25
CA ILE A 294 8.69 -2.37 17.65
C ILE A 294 8.96 -0.96 18.20
N LEU A 295 10.16 -0.45 17.97
CA LEU A 295 10.50 0.92 18.38
C LEU A 295 9.63 1.93 17.65
N SER A 296 9.38 1.74 16.33
CA SER A 296 8.45 2.57 15.56
C SER A 296 7.07 2.59 16.19
N PHE A 297 6.54 1.44 16.57
CA PHE A 297 5.23 1.37 17.22
C PHE A 297 5.21 2.11 18.56
N LYS A 298 6.22 1.90 19.42
CA LYS A 298 6.36 2.59 20.70
C LYS A 298 6.42 4.11 20.50
N LEU A 299 7.34 4.59 19.65
CA LEU A 299 7.53 6.02 19.41
C LEU A 299 6.28 6.69 18.83
N LEU A 300 5.56 6.00 17.95
CA LEU A 300 4.31 6.49 17.40
C LEU A 300 3.19 6.49 18.43
N THR A 301 3.14 5.49 19.31
CA THR A 301 2.17 5.46 20.41
C THR A 301 2.42 6.61 21.38
N ASP A 302 3.67 6.84 21.78
CA ASP A 302 4.04 7.96 22.66
C ASP A 302 3.67 9.31 22.02
N LYS A 303 3.97 9.48 20.73
CA LYS A 303 3.61 10.69 19.98
C LYS A 303 2.09 10.87 19.84
N PHE A 304 1.34 9.81 19.60
CA PHE A 304 -0.12 9.84 19.55
C PHE A 304 -0.73 10.22 20.89
N LEU A 305 -0.24 9.67 22.01
CA LEU A 305 -0.73 9.99 23.35
C LEU A 305 -0.47 11.45 23.74
N MET A 306 0.59 12.06 23.22
CA MET A 306 0.85 13.49 23.44
C MET A 306 -0.20 14.38 22.77
N PHE A 307 -0.69 14.01 21.57
CA PHE A 307 -1.67 14.79 20.84
C PHE A 307 -2.58 13.91 19.96
N PRO A 308 -3.65 13.33 20.51
CA PRO A 308 -4.53 12.38 19.82
C PRO A 308 -5.39 12.99 18.69
N ILE A 309 -5.49 14.31 18.61
CA ILE A 309 -6.29 15.01 17.58
C ILE A 309 -5.64 14.87 16.19
N GLY A 310 -4.31 14.73 16.16
CA GLY A 310 -3.51 14.55 14.93
C GLY A 310 -2.46 15.63 14.76
N TRP A 311 -1.24 15.22 14.44
CA TRP A 311 -0.10 16.12 14.27
C TRP A 311 -0.09 16.85 12.92
N GLY A 312 -0.77 16.34 11.91
CA GLY A 312 -0.71 16.89 10.56
C GLY A 312 0.70 16.92 9.99
N CYS A 313 1.03 18.06 9.36
CA CYS A 313 2.36 18.37 8.82
C CYS A 313 3.07 19.46 9.63
N VAL A 314 2.82 19.54 10.92
CA VAL A 314 3.49 20.52 11.78
C VAL A 314 4.92 20.06 12.06
N GLN A 315 5.88 21.02 11.98
CA GLN A 315 7.28 20.74 12.23
C GLN A 315 7.51 20.32 13.68
N ASP A 316 7.96 19.08 13.85
CA ASP A 316 8.26 18.52 15.15
C ASP A 316 9.77 18.66 15.45
N THR A 317 10.13 19.71 16.19
CA THR A 317 11.51 19.94 16.62
C THR A 317 11.80 19.47 18.03
N THR A 318 10.79 19.03 18.77
CA THR A 318 10.89 18.75 20.22
C THR A 318 10.86 17.26 20.54
N SER A 319 10.37 16.41 19.65
CA SER A 319 10.30 14.98 19.92
C SER A 319 11.67 14.31 19.75
N TYR A 320 11.87 13.22 20.48
CA TYR A 320 13.07 12.37 20.33
C TYR A 320 13.27 11.91 18.88
N MET A 321 12.19 11.66 18.14
CA MET A 321 12.25 11.26 16.73
C MET A 321 12.82 12.37 15.84
N ALA A 322 12.35 13.63 16.02
CA ALA A 322 12.81 14.76 15.22
C ALA A 322 14.26 15.12 15.55
N LEU A 323 14.61 15.16 16.84
CA LEU A 323 15.98 15.46 17.29
C LEU A 323 17.01 14.45 16.79
N LYS A 324 16.61 13.17 16.63
CA LYS A 324 17.48 12.09 16.16
C LYS A 324 17.31 11.76 14.69
N HIS A 325 16.48 12.51 13.95
CA HIS A 325 16.12 12.21 12.56
C HIS A 325 15.66 10.76 12.35
N ILE A 326 14.79 10.25 13.22
CA ILE A 326 14.32 8.87 13.18
C ILE A 326 13.13 8.76 12.24
N VAL A 327 13.22 7.84 11.28
CA VAL A 327 12.14 7.46 10.37
C VAL A 327 11.45 6.21 10.91
N THR A 328 10.14 6.26 11.00
CA THR A 328 9.29 5.13 11.43
C THR A 328 8.77 4.35 10.23
N VAL A 329 8.73 3.02 10.36
CA VAL A 329 8.33 2.10 9.26
C VAL A 329 6.93 1.52 9.43
N ASN A 330 6.13 2.04 10.38
CA ASN A 330 4.78 1.58 10.65
C ASN A 330 3.75 2.53 10.00
N GLY A 331 3.22 2.16 8.84
CA GLY A 331 2.30 3.01 8.10
C GLY A 331 0.94 3.24 8.78
N LEU A 332 0.42 2.22 9.48
CA LEU A 332 -0.85 2.38 10.22
C LEU A 332 -0.69 3.36 11.39
N GLY A 333 0.40 3.21 12.15
CA GLY A 333 0.72 4.11 13.25
C GLY A 333 1.02 5.53 12.78
N ASN A 334 1.75 5.69 11.69
CA ASN A 334 1.98 7.00 11.06
C ASN A 334 0.66 7.66 10.63
N THR A 335 -0.26 6.90 10.05
CA THR A 335 -1.59 7.42 9.68
C THR A 335 -2.36 7.88 10.92
N LEU A 336 -2.35 7.09 12.00
CA LEU A 336 -3.01 7.43 13.26
C LEU A 336 -2.44 8.73 13.88
N VAL A 337 -1.11 8.84 13.93
CA VAL A 337 -0.43 10.03 14.47
C VAL A 337 -0.72 11.27 13.61
N THR A 338 -0.64 11.12 12.29
CA THR A 338 -0.79 12.26 11.36
C THR A 338 -2.24 12.76 11.35
N TRP A 339 -3.23 11.87 11.31
CA TRP A 339 -4.64 12.22 11.14
C TRP A 339 -5.42 12.27 12.46
N GLY A 340 -4.89 11.74 13.54
CA GLY A 340 -5.55 11.63 14.83
C GLY A 340 -6.65 10.58 14.88
N ILE A 341 -7.22 10.39 16.07
CA ILE A 341 -8.16 9.29 16.33
C ILE A 341 -9.47 9.43 15.54
N PHE A 342 -10.00 10.65 15.38
CA PHE A 342 -11.29 10.85 14.71
C PHE A 342 -11.21 10.54 13.22
N ALA A 343 -10.22 11.11 12.51
CA ALA A 343 -10.04 10.84 11.08
C ALA A 343 -9.62 9.39 10.85
N PHE A 344 -8.76 8.82 11.70
CA PHE A 344 -8.36 7.42 11.62
C PHE A 344 -9.55 6.47 11.79
N SER A 345 -10.44 6.72 12.76
CA SER A 345 -11.66 5.92 12.96
C SER A 345 -12.58 6.01 11.74
N PHE A 346 -12.73 7.21 11.17
CA PHE A 346 -13.46 7.40 9.93
C PHE A 346 -12.82 6.62 8.76
N PHE A 347 -11.50 6.57 8.65
CA PHE A 347 -10.79 5.81 7.62
C PHE A 347 -11.06 4.31 7.76
N MET A 348 -10.97 3.78 8.98
CA MET A 348 -11.27 2.36 9.24
C MET A 348 -12.73 2.03 8.93
N TYR A 349 -13.66 2.90 9.30
CA TYR A 349 -15.07 2.76 8.95
C TYR A 349 -15.27 2.77 7.42
N SER A 350 -14.66 3.71 6.70
CA SER A 350 -14.79 3.82 5.25
C SER A 350 -14.23 2.61 4.53
N ILE A 351 -13.06 2.10 4.94
CA ILE A 351 -12.47 0.87 4.38
C ILE A 351 -13.35 -0.35 4.70
N GLY A 352 -13.89 -0.43 5.90
CA GLY A 352 -14.88 -1.45 6.27
C GLY A 352 -16.14 -1.39 5.40
N ASN A 353 -16.68 -0.17 5.19
CA ASN A 353 -17.82 0.07 4.33
C ASN A 353 -17.54 -0.30 2.87
N PHE A 354 -16.33 -0.06 2.36
CA PHE A 354 -15.92 -0.52 1.03
C PHE A 354 -16.11 -2.03 0.86
N PHE A 355 -15.67 -2.85 1.79
CA PHE A 355 -15.89 -4.31 1.73
C PHE A 355 -17.36 -4.69 1.96
N TYR A 356 -18.07 -3.95 2.83
CA TYR A 356 -19.47 -4.20 3.13
C TYR A 356 -20.37 -4.00 1.91
N GLN A 357 -20.07 -3.05 1.03
CA GLN A 357 -20.80 -2.80 -0.22
C GLN A 357 -20.79 -4.03 -1.15
N TYR A 358 -19.70 -4.80 -1.14
CA TYR A 358 -19.61 -6.04 -1.92
C TYR A 358 -20.20 -7.26 -1.20
N ARG A 359 -20.10 -7.30 0.12
CA ARG A 359 -20.53 -8.45 0.91
C ARG A 359 -21.07 -8.04 2.27
N GLN A 360 -22.36 -8.08 2.44
CA GLN A 360 -23.08 -7.69 3.66
C GLN A 360 -22.91 -8.77 4.78
N SER A 361 -21.68 -9.02 5.20
CA SER A 361 -21.34 -9.95 6.28
C SER A 361 -20.29 -9.33 7.18
N ILE A 362 -20.65 -9.04 8.43
CA ILE A 362 -19.77 -8.39 9.41
C ILE A 362 -18.47 -9.19 9.58
N ILE A 363 -18.52 -10.51 9.66
CA ILE A 363 -17.32 -11.36 9.83
C ILE A 363 -16.37 -11.17 8.65
N ILE A 364 -16.89 -11.18 7.40
CA ILE A 364 -16.05 -11.02 6.20
C ILE A 364 -15.44 -9.63 6.17
N VAL A 365 -16.23 -8.61 6.47
CA VAL A 365 -15.78 -7.21 6.52
C VAL A 365 -14.69 -7.03 7.58
N THR A 366 -14.92 -7.53 8.80
CA THR A 366 -13.94 -7.41 9.90
C THR A 366 -12.61 -8.09 9.56
N LEU A 367 -12.66 -9.31 9.00
CA LEU A 367 -11.44 -10.02 8.65
C LEU A 367 -10.75 -9.41 7.41
N SER A 368 -11.50 -8.88 6.43
CA SER A 368 -10.92 -8.12 5.31
C SER A 368 -10.27 -6.82 5.79
N LEU A 369 -10.90 -6.12 6.73
CA LEU A 369 -10.31 -4.94 7.37
C LEU A 369 -9.03 -5.31 8.13
N LEU A 370 -9.01 -6.43 8.84
CA LEU A 370 -7.81 -6.93 9.53
C LEU A 370 -6.67 -7.24 8.55
N VAL A 371 -6.97 -7.84 7.38
CA VAL A 371 -6.00 -8.04 6.30
C VAL A 371 -5.38 -6.72 5.86
N VAL A 372 -6.21 -5.68 5.66
CA VAL A 372 -5.74 -4.33 5.30
C VAL A 372 -4.88 -3.75 6.43
N CYS A 373 -5.31 -3.84 7.69
CA CYS A 373 -4.56 -3.33 8.82
C CYS A 373 -3.17 -3.98 8.96
N ILE A 374 -3.07 -5.31 8.84
CA ILE A 374 -1.78 -6.02 8.91
C ILE A 374 -0.88 -5.60 7.73
N SER A 375 -1.46 -5.49 6.53
CA SER A 375 -0.74 -5.06 5.34
C SER A 375 -0.22 -3.64 5.47
N PHE A 376 -1.03 -2.74 6.02
CA PHE A 376 -0.70 -1.34 6.25
C PHE A 376 0.26 -1.13 7.42
N PHE A 377 0.23 -1.98 8.43
CA PHE A 377 1.18 -1.93 9.54
C PHE A 377 2.63 -2.05 9.06
N SER A 378 2.87 -2.82 8.01
CA SER A 378 4.21 -3.12 7.51
C SER A 378 4.69 -2.21 6.39
N ASN A 379 3.84 -1.30 5.88
CA ASN A 379 4.14 -0.46 4.71
C ASN A 379 3.78 1.00 4.99
N PRO A 380 4.60 1.97 4.54
CA PRO A 380 4.32 3.41 4.70
C PRO A 380 3.21 3.84 3.73
N ILE A 381 1.96 3.76 4.18
CA ILE A 381 0.77 4.02 3.36
C ILE A 381 0.20 5.42 3.51
N GLU A 382 0.60 6.17 4.52
CA GLU A 382 0.06 7.51 4.81
C GLU A 382 0.24 8.50 3.65
N ASN A 383 1.24 8.26 2.80
CA ASN A 383 1.52 9.03 1.58
C ASN A 383 1.20 8.24 0.30
N ASN A 384 0.53 7.09 0.41
CA ASN A 384 0.15 6.29 -0.76
C ASN A 384 -1.30 6.57 -1.15
N ILE A 385 -1.52 6.82 -2.43
CA ILE A 385 -2.85 7.11 -2.98
C ILE A 385 -3.85 5.97 -2.75
N LEU A 386 -3.39 4.73 -2.61
CA LEU A 386 -4.23 3.57 -2.34
C LEU A 386 -5.11 3.74 -1.09
N LEU A 387 -4.58 4.35 -0.03
CA LEU A 387 -5.32 4.64 1.19
C LEU A 387 -6.56 5.49 0.87
N TYR A 388 -6.38 6.58 0.13
CA TYR A 388 -7.46 7.51 -0.21
C TYR A 388 -8.44 6.94 -1.23
N LEU A 389 -7.98 6.08 -2.13
CA LEU A 389 -8.88 5.32 -3.02
C LEU A 389 -9.83 4.43 -2.22
N LEU A 390 -9.31 3.68 -1.24
CA LEU A 390 -10.14 2.82 -0.38
C LEU A 390 -11.12 3.62 0.48
N ILE A 391 -10.68 4.77 1.03
CA ILE A 391 -11.52 5.65 1.86
C ILE A 391 -12.66 6.30 1.04
N LEU A 392 -12.36 6.78 -0.16
CA LEU A 392 -13.31 7.52 -0.99
C LEU A 392 -14.25 6.61 -1.78
N SER A 393 -13.84 5.38 -2.08
CA SER A 393 -14.60 4.44 -2.94
C SER A 393 -16.05 4.23 -2.50
N PRO A 394 -16.39 4.01 -1.21
CA PRO A 394 -17.77 3.77 -0.80
C PRO A 394 -18.74 4.90 -1.12
N TYR A 395 -18.23 6.08 -1.38
CA TYR A 395 -19.03 7.31 -1.57
C TYR A 395 -19.07 7.80 -3.01
N ILE A 396 -18.23 7.24 -3.89
CA ILE A 396 -18.05 7.72 -5.26
C ILE A 396 -18.33 6.64 -6.29
N VAL A 397 -17.87 5.39 -6.04
CA VAL A 397 -18.00 4.28 -6.98
C VAL A 397 -19.40 3.71 -6.91
N GLU A 398 -19.98 3.37 -8.07
CA GLU A 398 -21.21 2.62 -8.15
C GLU A 398 -20.92 1.13 -8.01
N PHE A 399 -21.51 0.52 -6.99
CA PHE A 399 -21.37 -0.91 -6.70
C PHE A 399 -22.57 -1.65 -7.34
N ASN A 400 -22.30 -2.44 -8.40
CA ASN A 400 -23.30 -3.25 -9.09
C ASN A 400 -23.24 -4.73 -8.66
#